data_095ed3c6b9987c47c509458046cbd648
#
_entry.id   095ed3c6b9987c47c509458046cbd648
#
_cell.length_a   1.000
_cell.length_b   1.000
_cell.length_c   1.000
_cell.angle_alpha   90.00
_cell.angle_beta   90.00
_cell.angle_gamma   90.00
#
_symmetry.space_group_name_H-M   'P 1'
#
loop_
_entity.id
_entity.type
_entity.pdbx_description
1 polymer ?
#
loop_
_entity_poly.entity_id
_entity_poly.type
_entity_poly.pdbx_seq_one_letter_code
_entity_poly.pdbx_strand_id
1 'polypeptide(L)'
;LKAKTLWEEVEELSERKGLLSACLELYRSWASGELELEDPSPPATLAEYLLRPDYSLWLWTVAALVLATVALVAATEGAGGPLLSLRYVLGTVFVLFLPGYALVEALYPRGDELSPLERLALSIGLSLALVPLVGLLLNYTPFGIRLYPVLAALSLLTICLTFIGAWRKLAYAKLAAGGRSVSEG
;
A
#
# COMPACT_ATOMS: atom_id res chain seq x y z
N LEU A 1 -19.70 -0.86 -29.04
CA LEU A 1 -20.33 -1.62 -27.96
C LEU A 1 -20.13 -0.84 -26.66
N LYS A 2 -21.22 -0.41 -26.00
CA LYS A 2 -21.12 0.20 -24.66
C LYS A 2 -20.58 -0.88 -23.73
N ALA A 3 -19.43 -0.61 -23.06
CA ALA A 3 -18.96 -1.46 -21.98
C ALA A 3 -20.03 -1.49 -20.89
N LYS A 4 -20.51 -2.69 -20.52
CA LYS A 4 -21.42 -2.87 -19.40
C LYS A 4 -20.68 -2.53 -18.12
N THR A 5 -21.35 -1.84 -17.21
CA THR A 5 -20.80 -1.64 -15.87
C THR A 5 -20.88 -2.95 -15.07
N LEU A 6 -19.93 -3.14 -14.14
CA LEU A 6 -19.93 -4.31 -13.26
C LEU A 6 -21.27 -4.48 -12.54
N TRP A 7 -21.92 -3.37 -12.17
CA TRP A 7 -23.22 -3.37 -11.51
C TRP A 7 -24.34 -3.88 -12.40
N GLU A 8 -24.38 -3.47 -13.67
CA GLU A 8 -25.35 -3.98 -14.65
C GLU A 8 -25.22 -5.48 -14.86
N GLU A 9 -24.00 -6.01 -14.83
CA GLU A 9 -23.73 -7.42 -14.99
C GLU A 9 -24.08 -8.23 -13.73
N VAL A 10 -23.82 -7.65 -12.53
CA VAL A 10 -24.29 -8.23 -11.26
C VAL A 10 -25.81 -8.27 -11.21
N GLU A 11 -26.51 -7.22 -11.64
CA GLU A 11 -27.97 -7.13 -11.62
C GLU A 11 -28.60 -8.19 -12.57
N GLU A 12 -28.09 -8.31 -13.79
CA GLU A 12 -28.54 -9.29 -14.78
C GLU A 12 -28.34 -10.76 -14.34
N LEU A 13 -27.18 -11.05 -13.73
CA LEU A 13 -26.87 -12.37 -13.18
C LEU A 13 -27.64 -12.66 -11.89
N SER A 14 -27.91 -11.63 -11.08
CA SER A 14 -28.63 -11.78 -9.81
C SER A 14 -30.10 -12.14 -10.01
N GLU A 15 -30.73 -11.66 -11.09
CA GLU A 15 -32.09 -12.03 -11.46
C GLU A 15 -32.22 -13.52 -11.82
N ARG A 16 -31.15 -14.12 -12.34
CA ARG A 16 -31.13 -15.52 -12.77
C ARG A 16 -30.71 -16.51 -11.70
N LYS A 17 -29.73 -16.16 -10.88
CA LYS A 17 -29.03 -17.10 -9.97
C LYS A 17 -29.00 -16.64 -8.50
N GLY A 18 -29.52 -15.45 -8.19
CA GLY A 18 -29.43 -14.83 -6.87
C GLY A 18 -28.13 -14.08 -6.67
N LEU A 19 -28.16 -13.04 -5.82
CA LEU A 19 -27.08 -12.06 -5.64
C LEU A 19 -25.73 -12.69 -5.23
N LEU A 20 -25.75 -13.64 -4.30
CA LEU A 20 -24.52 -14.30 -3.80
C LEU A 20 -23.82 -15.13 -4.88
N SER A 21 -24.61 -15.88 -5.68
CA SER A 21 -24.06 -16.71 -6.74
C SER A 21 -23.53 -15.87 -7.90
N ALA A 22 -24.20 -14.77 -8.24
CA ALA A 22 -23.74 -13.81 -9.24
C ALA A 22 -22.39 -13.18 -8.83
N CYS A 23 -22.27 -12.69 -7.59
CA CYS A 23 -21.02 -12.14 -7.09
C CYS A 23 -19.88 -13.16 -7.06
N LEU A 24 -20.16 -14.42 -6.68
CA LEU A 24 -19.13 -15.48 -6.67
C LEU A 24 -18.70 -15.87 -8.08
N GLU A 25 -19.60 -15.88 -9.04
CA GLU A 25 -19.30 -16.20 -10.45
C GLU A 25 -18.42 -15.10 -11.05
N LEU A 26 -18.80 -13.82 -10.90
CA LEU A 26 -18.00 -12.68 -11.34
C LEU A 26 -16.63 -12.62 -10.65
N TYR A 27 -16.56 -12.90 -9.35
CA TYR A 27 -15.30 -12.98 -8.65
C TYR A 27 -14.40 -14.10 -9.21
N ARG A 28 -14.96 -15.26 -9.55
CA ARG A 28 -14.20 -16.36 -10.15
C ARG A 28 -13.71 -16.01 -11.56
N SER A 29 -14.55 -15.38 -12.39
CA SER A 29 -14.17 -14.95 -13.74
C SER A 29 -13.09 -13.86 -13.69
N TRP A 30 -13.14 -12.97 -12.71
CA TRP A 30 -12.07 -12.01 -12.46
C TRP A 30 -10.79 -12.69 -11.96
N ALA A 31 -10.90 -13.62 -11.03
CA ALA A 31 -9.75 -14.35 -10.47
C ALA A 31 -9.11 -15.31 -11.48
N SER A 32 -9.87 -15.82 -12.48
CA SER A 32 -9.35 -16.62 -13.60
C SER A 32 -8.75 -15.80 -14.74
N GLY A 33 -8.88 -14.46 -14.68
CA GLY A 33 -8.42 -13.56 -15.74
C GLY A 33 -9.32 -13.50 -16.98
N GLU A 34 -10.52 -14.10 -16.91
CA GLU A 34 -11.51 -14.03 -17.99
C GLU A 34 -12.25 -12.70 -18.04
N LEU A 35 -12.35 -12.01 -16.89
CA LEU A 35 -12.97 -10.71 -16.74
C LEU A 35 -11.91 -9.67 -16.35
N GLU A 36 -11.65 -8.71 -17.22
CA GLU A 36 -10.79 -7.57 -16.95
C GLU A 36 -11.64 -6.39 -16.51
N LEU A 37 -11.48 -5.98 -15.24
CA LEU A 37 -12.19 -4.82 -14.69
C LEU A 37 -11.40 -3.55 -15.02
N GLU A 38 -12.04 -2.63 -15.73
CA GLU A 38 -11.47 -1.34 -16.09
C GLU A 38 -12.13 -0.21 -15.30
N ASP A 39 -11.31 0.72 -14.81
CA ASP A 39 -11.84 1.99 -14.29
C ASP A 39 -12.15 2.92 -15.48
N PRO A 40 -13.41 3.35 -15.66
CA PRO A 40 -13.80 4.26 -16.74
C PRO A 40 -13.17 5.65 -16.60
N SER A 41 -12.66 6.01 -15.42
CA SER A 41 -12.06 7.32 -15.14
C SER A 41 -10.83 7.19 -14.25
N PRO A 42 -9.69 6.70 -14.78
CA PRO A 42 -8.46 6.60 -14.00
C PRO A 42 -7.98 7.98 -13.52
N PRO A 43 -7.38 8.08 -12.31
CA PRO A 43 -6.98 9.36 -11.75
C PRO A 43 -5.94 10.06 -12.63
N ALA A 44 -6.24 11.30 -13.04
CA ALA A 44 -5.37 12.09 -13.91
C ALA A 44 -4.26 12.82 -13.13
N THR A 45 -4.48 13.11 -11.85
CA THR A 45 -3.54 13.86 -10.99
C THR A 45 -3.21 13.10 -9.72
N LEU A 46 -2.06 13.44 -9.12
CA LEU A 46 -1.63 12.84 -7.85
C LEU A 46 -2.60 13.19 -6.71
N ALA A 47 -3.17 14.40 -6.73
CA ALA A 47 -4.17 14.82 -5.76
C ALA A 47 -5.45 13.98 -5.87
N GLU A 48 -5.91 13.70 -7.07
CA GLU A 48 -7.06 12.85 -7.33
C GLU A 48 -6.80 11.39 -6.90
N TYR A 49 -5.60 10.88 -7.17
CA TYR A 49 -5.16 9.56 -6.69
C TYR A 49 -5.20 9.48 -5.16
N LEU A 50 -4.73 10.50 -4.45
CA LEU A 50 -4.71 10.56 -2.98
C LEU A 50 -6.10 10.71 -2.37
N LEU A 51 -7.01 11.42 -3.05
CA LEU A 51 -8.38 11.64 -2.55
C LEU A 51 -9.31 10.46 -2.81
N ARG A 52 -8.98 9.57 -3.77
CA ARG A 52 -9.78 8.38 -4.06
C ARG A 52 -9.34 7.22 -3.16
N PRO A 53 -10.20 6.77 -2.23
CA PRO A 53 -9.87 5.69 -1.29
C PRO A 53 -9.58 4.37 -2.00
N ASP A 54 -10.20 4.11 -3.16
CA ASP A 54 -10.01 2.87 -3.93
C ASP A 54 -8.53 2.65 -4.32
N TYR A 55 -7.79 3.73 -4.60
CA TYR A 55 -6.39 3.70 -5.00
C TYR A 55 -5.41 3.97 -3.86
N SER A 56 -5.81 4.77 -2.86
CA SER A 56 -4.90 5.33 -1.84
C SER A 56 -5.05 4.70 -0.46
N LEU A 57 -5.96 3.76 -0.25
CA LEU A 57 -6.21 3.14 1.06
C LEU A 57 -4.93 2.58 1.70
N TRP A 58 -4.09 1.90 0.92
CA TRP A 58 -2.82 1.36 1.37
C TRP A 58 -1.85 2.45 1.87
N LEU A 59 -1.80 3.60 1.18
CA LEU A 59 -0.95 4.74 1.55
C LEU A 59 -1.43 5.35 2.87
N TRP A 60 -2.74 5.58 3.01
CA TRP A 60 -3.32 6.11 4.23
C TRP A 60 -3.14 5.15 5.41
N THR A 61 -3.23 3.85 5.18
CA THR A 61 -2.98 2.83 6.21
C THR A 61 -1.53 2.88 6.68
N VAL A 62 -0.56 2.95 5.77
CA VAL A 62 0.86 3.10 6.11
C VAL A 62 1.10 4.40 6.88
N ALA A 63 0.59 5.52 6.38
CA ALA A 63 0.73 6.83 7.04
C ALA A 63 0.11 6.84 8.45
N ALA A 64 -1.07 6.26 8.60
CA ALA A 64 -1.74 6.14 9.90
C ALA A 64 -0.93 5.27 10.89
N LEU A 65 -0.36 4.15 10.44
CA LEU A 65 0.48 3.29 11.28
C LEU A 65 1.78 3.98 11.68
N VAL A 66 2.42 4.72 10.78
CA VAL A 66 3.61 5.52 11.09
C VAL A 66 3.26 6.58 12.15
N LEU A 67 2.21 7.36 11.92
CA LEU A 67 1.77 8.41 12.85
C LEU A 67 1.35 7.84 14.21
N ALA A 68 0.62 6.73 14.22
CA ALA A 68 0.21 6.06 15.46
C ALA A 68 1.43 5.58 16.26
N THR A 69 2.43 5.01 15.59
CA THR A 69 3.67 4.56 16.23
C THR A 69 4.44 5.73 16.82
N VAL A 70 4.63 6.81 16.06
CA VAL A 70 5.33 8.01 16.53
C VAL A 70 4.58 8.65 17.71
N ALA A 71 3.27 8.82 17.61
CA ALA A 71 2.44 9.40 18.67
C ALA A 71 2.47 8.54 19.93
N LEU A 72 2.39 7.21 19.79
CA LEU A 72 2.40 6.28 20.92
C LEU A 72 3.77 6.28 21.61
N VAL A 73 4.88 6.33 20.86
CA VAL A 73 6.23 6.44 21.42
C VAL A 73 6.38 7.74 22.20
N ALA A 74 5.89 8.86 21.66
CA ALA A 74 5.95 10.16 22.34
C ALA A 74 5.05 10.22 23.60
N ALA A 75 3.84 9.64 23.53
CA ALA A 75 2.89 9.66 24.64
C ALA A 75 3.26 8.71 25.79
N THR A 76 4.09 7.70 25.52
CA THR A 76 4.47 6.69 26.54
C THR A 76 5.86 6.92 27.13
N GLU A 77 6.45 8.09 26.94
CA GLU A 77 7.69 8.47 27.63
C GLU A 77 7.46 8.54 29.15
N GLY A 78 8.15 7.67 29.88
CA GLY A 78 8.04 7.61 31.34
C GLY A 78 6.72 7.00 31.87
N ALA A 79 5.81 6.58 31.00
CA ALA A 79 4.56 5.94 31.41
C ALA A 79 4.74 4.42 31.49
N GLY A 80 4.19 3.82 32.58
CA GLY A 80 4.02 2.38 32.71
C GLY A 80 2.59 1.96 32.34
N GLY A 81 2.34 0.66 32.24
CA GLY A 81 1.00 0.12 32.06
C GLY A 81 0.71 -0.48 30.67
N PRO A 82 -0.56 -0.77 30.32
CA PRO A 82 -0.94 -1.51 29.12
C PRO A 82 -0.57 -0.80 27.81
N LEU A 83 -0.46 0.52 27.83
CA LEU A 83 0.01 1.32 26.69
C LEU A 83 1.45 0.98 26.27
N LEU A 84 2.26 0.51 27.21
CA LEU A 84 3.65 0.10 26.90
C LEU A 84 3.67 -1.18 26.06
N SER A 85 2.77 -2.12 26.31
CA SER A 85 2.63 -3.34 25.51
C SER A 85 2.21 -3.01 24.07
N LEU A 86 1.26 -2.09 23.91
CA LEU A 86 0.83 -1.62 22.59
C LEU A 86 1.99 -0.95 21.82
N ARG A 87 2.81 -0.14 22.50
CA ARG A 87 4.02 0.47 21.94
C ARG A 87 5.00 -0.59 21.41
N TYR A 88 5.23 -1.68 22.15
CA TYR A 88 6.11 -2.75 21.70
C TYR A 88 5.55 -3.45 20.47
N VAL A 89 4.26 -3.77 20.44
CA VAL A 89 3.61 -4.42 19.30
C VAL A 89 3.68 -3.53 18.06
N LEU A 90 3.22 -2.28 18.14
CA LEU A 90 3.25 -1.34 17.02
C LEU A 90 4.67 -1.02 16.57
N GLY A 91 5.60 -0.82 17.50
CA GLY A 91 7.02 -0.59 17.19
C GLY A 91 7.67 -1.78 16.48
N THR A 92 7.32 -2.99 16.87
CA THR A 92 7.81 -4.21 16.22
C THR A 92 7.26 -4.32 14.79
N VAL A 93 5.96 -4.13 14.59
CA VAL A 93 5.34 -4.13 13.25
C VAL A 93 5.94 -3.01 12.39
N PHE A 94 6.12 -1.82 12.96
CA PHE A 94 6.75 -0.69 12.27
C PHE A 94 8.15 -1.05 11.78
N VAL A 95 9.03 -1.53 12.66
CA VAL A 95 10.43 -1.80 12.32
C VAL A 95 10.58 -3.00 11.40
N LEU A 96 9.81 -4.09 11.63
CA LEU A 96 9.96 -5.34 10.87
C LEU A 96 9.24 -5.33 9.52
N PHE A 97 8.27 -4.48 9.32
CA PHE A 97 7.39 -4.59 8.15
C PHE A 97 7.24 -3.30 7.34
N LEU A 98 6.96 -2.14 7.97
CA LEU A 98 6.55 -0.94 7.25
C LEU A 98 7.59 -0.39 6.25
N PRO A 99 8.86 -0.21 6.59
CA PRO A 99 9.85 0.32 5.65
C PRO A 99 10.04 -0.58 4.43
N GLY A 100 10.07 -1.90 4.65
CA GLY A 100 10.19 -2.88 3.58
C GLY A 100 8.94 -2.95 2.71
N TYR A 101 7.75 -2.87 3.32
CA TYR A 101 6.49 -2.84 2.57
C TYR A 101 6.41 -1.59 1.68
N ALA A 102 6.75 -0.41 2.20
CA ALA A 102 6.81 0.81 1.41
C ALA A 102 7.82 0.71 0.25
N LEU A 103 8.96 0.05 0.47
CA LEU A 103 9.95 -0.21 -0.58
C LEU A 103 9.42 -1.20 -1.63
N VAL A 104 8.74 -2.28 -1.22
CA VAL A 104 8.11 -3.23 -2.16
C VAL A 104 7.07 -2.52 -3.03
N GLU A 105 6.21 -1.69 -2.44
CA GLU A 105 5.21 -0.91 -3.18
C GLU A 105 5.85 0.10 -4.15
N ALA A 106 7.02 0.63 -3.79
CA ALA A 106 7.78 1.51 -4.68
C ALA A 106 8.48 0.75 -5.82
N LEU A 107 8.95 -0.47 -5.60
CA LEU A 107 9.65 -1.29 -6.60
C LEU A 107 8.67 -2.03 -7.52
N TYR A 108 7.61 -2.59 -6.98
CA TYR A 108 6.60 -3.42 -7.65
C TYR A 108 5.22 -2.76 -7.59
N PRO A 109 4.98 -1.71 -8.39
CA PRO A 109 3.76 -0.93 -8.34
C PRO A 109 2.52 -1.69 -8.86
N ARG A 110 2.72 -2.77 -9.63
CA ARG A 110 1.64 -3.64 -10.12
C ARG A 110 1.28 -4.68 -9.09
N GLY A 111 -0.02 -4.90 -8.93
CA GLY A 111 -0.54 -5.89 -7.98
C GLY A 111 -0.31 -7.34 -8.39
N ASP A 112 -0.13 -7.59 -9.68
CA ASP A 112 0.03 -8.89 -10.34
C ASP A 112 1.48 -9.41 -10.39
N GLU A 113 2.47 -8.53 -10.17
CA GLU A 113 3.90 -8.89 -10.25
C GLU A 113 4.36 -9.84 -9.12
N LEU A 114 3.70 -9.80 -7.97
CA LEU A 114 4.04 -10.59 -6.79
C LEU A 114 2.79 -11.19 -6.16
N SER A 115 2.87 -12.48 -5.83
CA SER A 115 1.84 -13.10 -4.99
C SER A 115 1.78 -12.45 -3.60
N PRO A 116 0.65 -12.50 -2.88
CA PRO A 116 0.52 -11.91 -1.54
C PRO A 116 1.57 -12.43 -0.55
N LEU A 117 1.95 -13.72 -0.65
CA LEU A 117 2.95 -14.33 0.22
C LEU A 117 4.36 -13.83 -0.10
N GLU A 118 4.71 -13.70 -1.39
CA GLU A 118 5.99 -13.14 -1.83
C GLU A 118 6.13 -11.68 -1.42
N ARG A 119 5.06 -10.89 -1.57
CA ARG A 119 5.02 -9.49 -1.13
C ARG A 119 5.26 -9.37 0.38
N LEU A 120 4.64 -10.23 1.18
CA LEU A 120 4.84 -10.27 2.62
C LEU A 120 6.29 -10.64 2.98
N ALA A 121 6.82 -11.70 2.38
CA ALA A 121 8.17 -12.17 2.64
C ALA A 121 9.24 -11.13 2.26
N LEU A 122 9.10 -10.50 1.09
CA LEU A 122 9.97 -9.42 0.64
C LEU A 122 9.89 -8.19 1.55
N SER A 123 8.69 -7.82 2.01
CA SER A 123 8.50 -6.70 2.92
C SER A 123 9.26 -6.89 4.22
N ILE A 124 9.18 -8.08 4.81
CA ILE A 124 9.92 -8.41 6.04
C ILE A 124 11.43 -8.44 5.76
N GLY A 125 11.86 -9.13 4.70
CA GLY A 125 13.28 -9.25 4.35
C GLY A 125 13.94 -7.90 4.08
N LEU A 126 13.28 -7.03 3.31
CA LEU A 126 13.77 -5.69 3.01
C LEU A 126 13.77 -4.77 4.25
N SER A 127 12.77 -4.88 5.14
CA SER A 127 12.80 -4.16 6.41
C SER A 127 14.00 -4.55 7.26
N LEU A 128 14.28 -5.85 7.39
CA LEU A 128 15.43 -6.36 8.13
C LEU A 128 16.78 -5.89 7.55
N ALA A 129 16.83 -5.59 6.25
CA ALA A 129 18.01 -5.01 5.62
C ALA A 129 18.09 -3.48 5.80
N LEU A 130 16.97 -2.78 5.62
CA LEU A 130 16.91 -1.31 5.69
C LEU A 130 17.15 -0.77 7.10
N VAL A 131 16.61 -1.40 8.13
CA VAL A 131 16.70 -0.91 9.51
C VAL A 131 18.14 -0.85 10.02
N PRO A 132 18.96 -1.90 9.88
CA PRO A 132 20.38 -1.83 10.23
C PRO A 132 21.16 -0.82 9.37
N LEU A 133 20.82 -0.70 8.08
CA LEU A 133 21.45 0.26 7.18
C LEU A 133 21.19 1.70 7.64
N VAL A 134 19.95 2.04 7.99
CA VAL A 134 19.59 3.35 8.54
C VAL A 134 20.30 3.58 9.88
N GLY A 135 20.36 2.57 10.76
CA GLY A 135 21.11 2.63 12.00
C GLY A 135 22.59 2.91 11.78
N LEU A 136 23.20 2.23 10.80
CA LEU A 136 24.60 2.47 10.42
C LEU A 136 24.82 3.89 9.90
N LEU A 137 23.95 4.38 9.03
CA LEU A 137 24.01 5.78 8.54
C LEU A 137 23.91 6.79 9.69
N LEU A 138 22.99 6.57 10.61
CA LEU A 138 22.82 7.45 11.78
C LEU A 138 24.04 7.46 12.70
N ASN A 139 24.78 6.35 12.78
CA ASN A 139 26.00 6.27 13.57
C ASN A 139 27.09 7.25 13.08
N TYR A 140 27.11 7.59 11.79
CA TYR A 140 28.02 8.61 11.23
C TYR A 140 27.51 10.04 11.37
N THR A 141 26.28 10.22 11.89
CA THR A 141 25.71 11.55 12.14
C THR A 141 25.92 11.97 13.58
N PRO A 142 25.87 13.29 13.90
CA PRO A 142 25.96 13.78 15.26
C PRO A 142 24.80 13.33 16.17
N PHE A 143 23.73 12.82 15.60
CA PHE A 143 22.56 12.35 16.34
C PHE A 143 22.76 10.97 16.99
N GLY A 144 23.62 10.12 16.40
CA GLY A 144 23.92 8.79 16.89
C GLY A 144 22.73 7.82 16.86
N ILE A 145 22.97 6.60 17.36
CA ILE A 145 21.91 5.56 17.44
C ILE A 145 21.11 5.79 18.72
N ARG A 146 20.02 6.52 18.63
CA ARG A 146 19.06 6.77 19.71
C ARG A 146 17.66 6.52 19.21
N LEU A 147 16.71 6.29 20.14
CA LEU A 147 15.31 5.97 19.80
C LEU A 147 14.68 6.99 18.85
N TYR A 148 14.76 8.28 19.18
CA TYR A 148 14.13 9.35 18.37
C TYR A 148 14.76 9.55 17.00
N PRO A 149 16.09 9.66 16.85
CA PRO A 149 16.72 9.74 15.53
C PRO A 149 16.41 8.54 14.64
N VAL A 150 16.43 7.32 15.20
CA VAL A 150 16.10 6.11 14.45
C VAL A 150 14.62 6.10 14.03
N LEU A 151 13.71 6.43 14.97
CA LEU A 151 12.28 6.51 14.68
C LEU A 151 11.99 7.57 13.61
N ALA A 152 12.58 8.76 13.72
CA ALA A 152 12.40 9.84 12.77
C ALA A 152 12.94 9.47 11.37
N ALA A 153 14.15 8.90 11.30
CA ALA A 153 14.76 8.50 10.03
C ALA A 153 13.96 7.39 9.33
N LEU A 154 13.54 6.36 10.06
CA LEU A 154 12.71 5.28 9.51
C LEU A 154 11.33 5.78 9.09
N SER A 155 10.70 6.66 9.88
CA SER A 155 9.41 7.26 9.53
C SER A 155 9.50 8.10 8.26
N LEU A 156 10.53 8.95 8.17
CA LEU A 156 10.77 9.77 6.99
C LEU A 156 11.03 8.90 5.75
N LEU A 157 11.90 7.90 5.88
CA LEU A 157 12.18 6.95 4.81
C LEU A 157 10.92 6.24 4.34
N THR A 158 10.11 5.70 5.27
CA THR A 158 8.87 4.99 4.96
C THR A 158 7.89 5.90 4.23
N ILE A 159 7.70 7.13 4.69
CA ILE A 159 6.81 8.11 4.06
C ILE A 159 7.32 8.47 2.66
N CYS A 160 8.61 8.74 2.49
CA CYS A 160 9.20 9.03 1.18
C CYS A 160 8.99 7.87 0.19
N LEU A 161 9.26 6.63 0.62
CA LEU A 161 9.06 5.44 -0.21
C LEU A 161 7.58 5.24 -0.58
N THR A 162 6.67 5.50 0.35
CA THR A 162 5.22 5.43 0.12
C THR A 162 4.79 6.44 -0.96
N PHE A 163 5.30 7.67 -0.90
CA PHE A 163 5.03 8.68 -1.95
C PHE A 163 5.61 8.29 -3.30
N ILE A 164 6.83 7.74 -3.33
CA ILE A 164 7.45 7.24 -4.56
C ILE A 164 6.61 6.10 -5.16
N GLY A 165 6.13 5.18 -4.32
CA GLY A 165 5.24 4.10 -4.73
C GLY A 165 3.93 4.62 -5.31
N ALA A 166 3.29 5.59 -4.67
CA ALA A 166 2.07 6.22 -5.16
C ALA A 166 2.28 6.91 -6.51
N TRP A 167 3.39 7.65 -6.66
CA TRP A 167 3.72 8.30 -7.93
C TRP A 167 3.95 7.28 -9.05
N ARG A 168 4.68 6.20 -8.77
CA ARG A 168 4.90 5.14 -9.76
C ARG A 168 3.59 4.44 -10.15
N LYS A 169 2.73 4.10 -9.20
CA LYS A 169 1.41 3.53 -9.47
C LYS A 169 0.56 4.43 -10.37
N LEU A 170 0.54 5.73 -10.09
CA LEU A 170 -0.13 6.71 -10.94
C LEU A 170 0.45 6.77 -12.36
N ALA A 171 1.79 6.72 -12.48
CA ALA A 171 2.45 6.73 -13.79
C ALA A 171 2.06 5.48 -14.61
N TYR A 172 2.03 4.32 -13.99
CA TYR A 172 1.59 3.08 -14.64
C TYR A 172 0.11 3.11 -15.04
N ALA A 173 -0.77 3.61 -14.18
CA ALA A 173 -2.19 3.77 -14.49
C ALA A 173 -2.40 4.67 -15.73
N LYS A 174 -1.64 5.76 -15.85
CA LYS A 174 -1.68 6.64 -17.04
C LYS A 174 -1.17 5.96 -18.31
N LEU A 175 -0.10 5.17 -18.22
CA LEU A 175 0.44 4.44 -19.37
C LEU A 175 -0.54 3.38 -19.85
N ALA A 176 -1.20 2.66 -18.94
CA ALA A 176 -2.22 1.69 -19.28
C ALA A 176 -3.43 2.34 -20.00
N ALA A 177 -3.87 3.51 -19.53
CA ALA A 177 -4.94 4.27 -20.16
C ALA A 177 -4.54 4.84 -21.53
N GLY A 178 -3.30 5.34 -21.67
CA GLY A 178 -2.80 5.94 -22.93
C GLY A 178 -2.47 4.92 -24.02
N GLY A 179 -2.02 3.72 -23.68
CA GLY A 179 -1.69 2.67 -24.65
C GLY A 179 -2.89 2.15 -25.43
N ARG A 180 -4.09 2.23 -24.87
CA ARG A 180 -5.34 1.76 -25.48
C ARG A 180 -5.92 2.73 -26.49
N SER A 181 -5.77 4.03 -26.29
CA SER A 181 -6.24 5.04 -27.26
C SER A 181 -5.54 4.93 -28.62
N VAL A 182 -4.37 4.27 -28.68
CA VAL A 182 -3.60 4.04 -29.91
C VAL A 182 -4.01 2.74 -30.62
N SER A 183 -4.61 1.78 -29.91
CA SER A 183 -5.04 0.49 -30.51
C SER A 183 -6.47 0.52 -31.07
N GLU A 184 -7.27 1.53 -30.73
CA GLU A 184 -8.66 1.70 -31.21
C GLU A 184 -8.79 2.70 -32.37
N GLY A 185 -7.71 3.32 -32.85
CA GLY A 185 -7.65 4.20 -34.02
C GLY A 185 -6.98 3.54 -35.20
#